data_f52c934c994eafe39dea73d90b4ccf24
#
_entry.id   f52c934c994eafe39dea73d90b4ccf24
#
_cell.length_a   1.000
_cell.length_b   1.000
_cell.length_c   1.000
_cell.angle_alpha   90.00
_cell.angle_beta   90.00
_cell.angle_gamma   90.00
#
_symmetry.space_group_name_H-M   'P 1'
#
loop_
_entity.id
_entity.type
_entity.pdbx_description
1 polymer ?
#
loop_
_entity_poly.entity_id
_entity_poly.type
_entity_poly.pdbx_seq_one_letter_code
_entity_poly.pdbx_strand_id
1 'polypeptide(L)'
;MKTRIYVVFFLLLCFLFPNSKVHAEQNLQSMIQQAKPGDVIQLKGKTYKGPITISKPITLVGQKNTVIQSNGKRPTISLKGNSIQLKQLTVQQLSKDPKIPAISVKGNGHLLEGVTINTKSLGIDMENVHHSKIARVTIKGSGKENGIIVSKSSQNIIQDSFISRMLDSIYIENSDHNRFLRNTLVNSRYGFHLMFSKNLTIRENKSEKNYIGAMIMETANSVIEDNSFSYNAQNVNSYGLQLFDTTYTKIANNDFSHNRIGMKLEKSEYNQVFHNTALSNFIGIQFYKAHSNTVTKNTFVGNVNDIQAVASKENDVNKNYWDGAWKLDIRNSGVSMIPYKADPFFLSLTQDVPEYQIFFQSPGMILLQKMLKSPDQLVLSDHAPLMTAQLNESKNTFTSPIGVWIVSIAMITISFSLITLGRKSI
;
A
#
# COMPACT_ATOMS: atom_id res chain seq x y z
N MET A 1 89.37 -3.00 2.74
CA MET A 1 88.60 -3.43 3.94
C MET A 1 87.30 -2.59 4.23
N LYS A 2 87.06 -1.52 3.51
CA LYS A 2 85.83 -0.66 3.76
C LYS A 2 84.57 -1.06 3.00
N THR A 3 84.69 -1.86 1.97
CA THR A 3 83.51 -2.23 1.11
C THR A 3 82.72 -3.44 1.61
N ARG A 4 83.22 -4.27 2.49
CA ARG A 4 82.54 -5.45 3.05
C ARG A 4 81.64 -5.12 4.22
N ILE A 5 81.83 -4.00 4.89
CA ILE A 5 81.00 -3.58 6.04
C ILE A 5 79.65 -3.03 5.59
N TYR A 6 79.49 -2.39 4.42
CA TYR A 6 78.22 -1.85 3.90
C TYR A 6 77.26 -2.93 3.41
N VAL A 7 77.73 -4.06 2.94
CA VAL A 7 76.90 -5.16 2.47
C VAL A 7 76.29 -5.90 3.64
N VAL A 8 77.00 -6.05 4.77
CA VAL A 8 76.43 -6.70 5.98
C VAL A 8 75.41 -5.79 6.67
N PHE A 9 75.62 -4.47 6.64
CA PHE A 9 74.69 -3.52 7.25
C PHE A 9 73.34 -3.41 6.40
N PHE A 10 73.42 -3.55 5.08
CA PHE A 10 72.28 -3.55 4.21
C PHE A 10 71.45 -4.86 4.34
N LEU A 11 72.07 -6.00 4.55
CA LEU A 11 71.41 -7.28 4.82
C LEU A 11 70.80 -7.34 6.22
N LEU A 12 71.34 -6.65 7.23
CA LEU A 12 70.69 -6.59 8.55
C LEU A 12 69.49 -5.64 8.61
N LEU A 13 69.43 -4.59 7.77
CA LEU A 13 68.26 -3.70 7.70
C LEU A 13 67.06 -4.36 7.08
N CYS A 14 67.22 -5.41 6.24
CA CYS A 14 66.07 -6.14 5.64
C CYS A 14 65.33 -7.08 6.63
N PHE A 15 65.96 -7.37 7.80
CA PHE A 15 65.34 -8.20 8.84
C PHE A 15 64.55 -7.40 9.93
N LEU A 16 64.63 -6.05 9.88
CA LEU A 16 63.99 -5.19 10.88
C LEU A 16 62.63 -4.61 10.45
N PHE A 17 62.16 -4.91 9.23
CA PHE A 17 60.76 -4.62 8.89
C PHE A 17 59.90 -5.75 9.46
N PRO A 18 59.08 -5.47 10.49
CA PRO A 18 58.12 -6.46 10.92
C PRO A 18 57.26 -6.77 9.68
N ASN A 19 57.16 -8.05 9.31
CA ASN A 19 56.18 -8.53 8.39
C ASN A 19 54.80 -8.12 8.97
N SER A 20 54.41 -6.89 8.71
CA SER A 20 53.03 -6.49 8.89
C SER A 20 52.24 -7.45 8.00
N LYS A 21 51.69 -8.49 8.60
CA LYS A 21 50.66 -9.30 7.97
C LYS A 21 49.60 -8.29 7.58
N VAL A 22 49.61 -7.86 6.31
CA VAL A 22 48.48 -7.18 5.72
C VAL A 22 47.34 -8.19 5.86
N HIS A 23 46.55 -8.05 6.90
CA HIS A 23 45.32 -8.78 7.03
C HIS A 23 44.47 -8.28 5.85
N ALA A 24 44.52 -8.99 4.74
CA ALA A 24 43.63 -8.75 3.64
C ALA A 24 42.23 -8.74 4.25
N GLU A 25 41.57 -7.60 4.14
CA GLU A 25 40.25 -7.41 4.73
C GLU A 25 39.32 -8.51 4.15
N GLN A 26 38.89 -9.42 5.02
CA GLN A 26 38.20 -10.62 4.61
C GLN A 26 36.92 -10.20 3.85
N ASN A 27 36.81 -10.57 2.58
CA ASN A 27 35.67 -10.26 1.75
C ASN A 27 34.42 -10.92 2.35
N LEU A 28 33.31 -10.20 2.41
CA LEU A 28 32.04 -10.70 2.97
C LEU A 28 31.61 -12.06 2.38
N GLN A 29 31.79 -12.26 1.06
CA GLN A 29 31.49 -13.54 0.42
C GLN A 29 32.35 -14.69 0.98
N SER A 30 33.62 -14.44 1.29
CA SER A 30 34.52 -15.45 1.90
C SER A 30 34.07 -15.78 3.33
N MET A 31 33.65 -14.80 4.13
CA MET A 31 33.06 -15.04 5.46
C MET A 31 31.81 -15.93 5.38
N ILE A 32 30.93 -15.65 4.43
CA ILE A 32 29.73 -16.44 4.18
C ILE A 32 30.07 -17.88 3.76
N GLN A 33 31.12 -18.06 2.92
CA GLN A 33 31.55 -19.40 2.47
C GLN A 33 32.12 -20.23 3.59
N GLN A 34 32.87 -19.63 4.53
CA GLN A 34 33.48 -20.31 5.68
C GLN A 34 32.46 -20.63 6.79
N ALA A 35 31.36 -19.90 6.87
CA ALA A 35 30.34 -20.08 7.88
C ALA A 35 29.70 -21.49 7.79
N LYS A 36 29.38 -22.07 8.94
CA LYS A 36 28.64 -23.32 9.07
C LYS A 36 27.14 -23.06 9.14
N PRO A 37 26.28 -24.00 8.79
CA PRO A 37 24.85 -23.93 9.05
C PRO A 37 24.56 -23.56 10.52
N GLY A 38 23.70 -22.57 10.73
CA GLY A 38 23.35 -22.03 12.05
C GLY A 38 24.21 -20.86 12.53
N ASP A 39 25.31 -20.57 11.89
CA ASP A 39 26.20 -19.47 12.31
C ASP A 39 25.55 -18.10 12.18
N VAL A 40 25.95 -17.20 13.08
CA VAL A 40 25.59 -15.79 13.09
C VAL A 40 26.79 -14.94 12.73
N ILE A 41 26.76 -14.29 11.57
CA ILE A 41 27.80 -13.38 11.13
C ILE A 41 27.43 -11.96 11.54
N GLN A 42 28.15 -11.38 12.49
CA GLN A 42 28.00 -9.99 12.91
C GLN A 42 28.81 -9.08 11.99
N LEU A 43 28.15 -8.16 11.30
CA LEU A 43 28.78 -7.19 10.41
C LEU A 43 29.08 -5.89 11.14
N LYS A 44 30.26 -5.33 10.94
CA LYS A 44 30.61 -3.99 11.42
C LYS A 44 29.88 -2.91 10.61
N GLY A 45 29.76 -1.70 11.18
CA GLY A 45 29.13 -0.53 10.55
C GLY A 45 29.99 0.08 9.45
N LYS A 46 30.14 -0.62 8.33
CA LYS A 46 30.88 -0.17 7.14
C LYS A 46 30.19 -0.64 5.86
N THR A 47 30.70 -0.19 4.70
CA THR A 47 30.24 -0.65 3.39
C THR A 47 30.97 -1.93 2.98
N TYR A 48 30.18 -2.96 2.65
CA TYR A 48 30.66 -4.22 2.08
C TYR A 48 30.33 -4.27 0.60
N LYS A 49 31.29 -4.76 -0.20
CA LYS A 49 31.13 -4.90 -1.64
C LYS A 49 30.33 -6.18 -1.96
N GLY A 50 29.21 -6.01 -2.65
CA GLY A 50 28.46 -7.11 -3.28
C GLY A 50 28.91 -7.34 -4.73
N PRO A 51 28.25 -8.25 -5.47
CA PRO A 51 27.12 -9.07 -5.05
C PRO A 51 27.54 -10.20 -4.10
N ILE A 52 26.63 -10.62 -3.21
CA ILE A 52 26.84 -11.79 -2.34
C ILE A 52 25.75 -12.84 -2.58
N THR A 53 26.11 -14.10 -2.38
CA THR A 53 25.19 -15.23 -2.43
C THR A 53 25.25 -16.01 -1.13
N ILE A 54 24.10 -16.28 -0.53
CA ILE A 54 23.96 -17.07 0.68
C ILE A 54 23.15 -18.32 0.33
N SER A 55 23.74 -19.51 0.54
CA SER A 55 23.12 -20.79 0.24
C SER A 55 22.96 -21.69 1.47
N LYS A 56 23.48 -21.27 2.62
CA LYS A 56 23.43 -22.01 3.88
C LYS A 56 22.47 -21.31 4.86
N PRO A 57 21.81 -22.02 5.75
CA PRO A 57 20.96 -21.45 6.79
C PRO A 57 21.79 -20.71 7.84
N ILE A 58 22.19 -19.49 7.55
CA ILE A 58 22.95 -18.59 8.43
C ILE A 58 22.18 -17.32 8.69
N THR A 59 22.57 -16.61 9.76
CA THR A 59 22.05 -15.29 10.07
C THR A 59 23.14 -14.23 9.78
N LEU A 60 22.81 -13.24 8.94
CA LEU A 60 23.64 -12.08 8.70
C LEU A 60 23.05 -10.89 9.47
N VAL A 61 23.76 -10.36 10.43
CA VAL A 61 23.30 -9.26 11.28
C VAL A 61 24.18 -8.04 11.06
N GLY A 62 23.58 -6.97 10.57
CA GLY A 62 24.22 -5.66 10.51
C GLY A 62 24.07 -4.89 11.82
N GLN A 63 24.66 -3.73 11.85
CA GLN A 63 24.47 -2.70 12.86
C GLN A 63 24.34 -1.34 12.19
N LYS A 64 24.21 -0.28 12.95
CA LYS A 64 24.13 1.09 12.39
C LYS A 64 25.24 1.31 11.36
N ASN A 65 24.89 1.83 10.18
CA ASN A 65 25.77 2.08 9.04
C ASN A 65 26.36 0.84 8.34
N THR A 66 25.83 -0.36 8.58
CA THR A 66 26.17 -1.52 7.75
C THR A 66 25.48 -1.41 6.41
N VAL A 67 26.26 -1.34 5.32
CA VAL A 67 25.76 -1.25 3.95
C VAL A 67 26.37 -2.38 3.11
N ILE A 68 25.51 -3.08 2.34
CA ILE A 68 25.96 -4.01 1.29
C ILE A 68 25.60 -3.36 -0.04
N GLN A 69 26.59 -3.07 -0.87
CA GLN A 69 26.42 -2.31 -2.10
C GLN A 69 26.93 -3.07 -3.31
N SER A 70 26.16 -3.05 -4.41
CA SER A 70 26.58 -3.59 -5.70
C SER A 70 26.12 -2.69 -6.86
N ASN A 71 26.94 -2.63 -7.90
CA ASN A 71 26.60 -1.97 -9.18
C ASN A 71 26.60 -2.95 -10.36
N GLY A 72 26.69 -4.25 -10.07
CA GLY A 72 26.81 -5.30 -11.08
C GLY A 72 25.49 -5.66 -11.76
N LYS A 73 25.58 -6.63 -12.66
CA LYS A 73 24.46 -7.21 -13.42
C LYS A 73 23.77 -8.36 -12.65
N ARG A 74 23.92 -8.41 -11.33
CA ARG A 74 23.33 -9.43 -10.46
C ARG A 74 22.74 -8.78 -9.21
N PRO A 75 21.77 -9.42 -8.54
CA PRO A 75 21.24 -8.93 -7.26
C PRO A 75 22.36 -8.64 -6.27
N THR A 76 22.20 -7.57 -5.47
CA THR A 76 23.18 -7.24 -4.45
C THR A 76 23.29 -8.38 -3.43
N ILE A 77 22.15 -8.97 -3.06
CA ILE A 77 22.07 -10.16 -2.20
C ILE A 77 21.20 -11.22 -2.90
N SER A 78 21.72 -12.44 -3.01
CA SER A 78 20.96 -13.61 -3.48
C SER A 78 20.86 -14.65 -2.36
N LEU A 79 19.63 -14.95 -1.93
CA LEU A 79 19.32 -16.04 -1.02
C LEU A 79 18.91 -17.27 -1.86
N LYS A 80 19.65 -18.36 -1.77
CA LYS A 80 19.46 -19.59 -2.60
C LYS A 80 19.36 -20.86 -1.77
N GLY A 81 18.95 -20.77 -0.54
CA GLY A 81 18.81 -21.91 0.37
C GLY A 81 17.52 -21.81 1.16
N ASN A 82 17.50 -22.40 2.33
CA ASN A 82 16.38 -22.30 3.25
C ASN A 82 16.84 -21.66 4.58
N SER A 83 15.88 -21.10 5.32
CA SER A 83 16.08 -20.59 6.69
C SER A 83 17.22 -19.58 6.84
N ILE A 84 17.45 -18.75 5.81
CA ILE A 84 18.45 -17.68 5.85
C ILE A 84 17.83 -16.46 6.50
N GLN A 85 18.59 -15.76 7.36
CA GLN A 85 18.13 -14.56 8.02
C GLN A 85 19.00 -13.36 7.68
N LEU A 86 18.39 -12.24 7.31
CA LEU A 86 19.04 -10.93 7.14
C LEU A 86 18.45 -9.97 8.15
N LYS A 87 19.29 -9.35 8.97
CA LYS A 87 18.82 -8.44 10.03
C LYS A 87 19.60 -7.13 10.05
N GLN A 88 18.88 -6.01 10.21
CA GLN A 88 19.41 -4.69 10.57
C GLN A 88 20.56 -4.20 9.66
N LEU A 89 20.39 -4.26 8.35
CA LEU A 89 21.38 -3.80 7.38
C LEU A 89 20.75 -3.00 6.24
N THR A 90 21.58 -2.24 5.55
CA THR A 90 21.17 -1.48 4.36
C THR A 90 21.68 -2.16 3.10
N VAL A 91 20.82 -2.27 2.09
CA VAL A 91 21.16 -2.80 0.76
C VAL A 91 21.06 -1.68 -0.26
N GLN A 92 22.10 -1.50 -1.05
CA GLN A 92 22.14 -0.53 -2.14
C GLN A 92 22.38 -1.24 -3.47
N GLN A 93 21.38 -1.24 -4.34
CA GLN A 93 21.52 -1.69 -5.73
C GLN A 93 21.70 -0.48 -6.63
N LEU A 94 22.86 -0.38 -7.26
CA LEU A 94 23.26 0.72 -8.14
C LEU A 94 23.30 0.31 -9.62
N SER A 95 22.74 -0.84 -9.97
CA SER A 95 22.63 -1.27 -11.38
C SER A 95 21.89 -0.22 -12.20
N LYS A 96 22.30 -0.08 -13.48
CA LYS A 96 21.57 0.71 -14.47
C LYS A 96 20.36 -0.06 -15.04
N ASP A 97 20.36 -1.39 -14.94
CA ASP A 97 19.25 -2.23 -15.33
C ASP A 97 18.19 -2.24 -14.21
N PRO A 98 17.00 -1.70 -14.46
CA PRO A 98 15.98 -1.57 -13.44
C PRO A 98 15.39 -2.92 -13.00
N LYS A 99 15.52 -3.96 -13.80
CA LYS A 99 14.97 -5.30 -13.52
C LYS A 99 15.83 -6.12 -12.54
N ILE A 100 17.05 -5.68 -12.23
CA ILE A 100 17.91 -6.39 -11.29
C ILE A 100 17.51 -6.05 -9.87
N PRO A 101 17.02 -7.02 -9.06
CA PRO A 101 16.56 -6.74 -7.71
C PRO A 101 17.72 -6.41 -6.76
N ALA A 102 17.44 -5.63 -5.73
CA ALA A 102 18.37 -5.44 -4.63
C ALA A 102 18.58 -6.75 -3.88
N ILE A 103 17.49 -7.49 -3.60
CA ILE A 103 17.53 -8.80 -2.96
C ILE A 103 16.70 -9.78 -3.80
N SER A 104 17.31 -10.90 -4.21
CA SER A 104 16.61 -12.04 -4.80
C SER A 104 16.49 -13.16 -3.77
N VAL A 105 15.27 -13.69 -3.59
CA VAL A 105 14.97 -14.71 -2.59
C VAL A 105 14.44 -15.96 -3.31
N LYS A 106 15.07 -17.10 -3.04
CA LYS A 106 14.64 -18.43 -3.48
C LYS A 106 14.82 -19.43 -2.35
N GLY A 107 13.83 -20.29 -2.15
CA GLY A 107 13.78 -21.26 -1.05
C GLY A 107 12.81 -20.82 0.05
N ASN A 108 12.85 -21.47 1.20
CA ASN A 108 11.78 -21.38 2.19
C ASN A 108 12.27 -20.95 3.57
N GLY A 109 11.33 -20.42 4.38
CA GLY A 109 11.59 -20.14 5.80
C GLY A 109 12.56 -19.00 6.06
N HIS A 110 12.67 -18.03 5.15
CA HIS A 110 13.56 -16.89 5.30
C HIS A 110 12.99 -15.83 6.25
N LEU A 111 13.91 -15.09 6.90
CA LEU A 111 13.58 -13.89 7.66
C LEU A 111 14.39 -12.69 7.16
N LEU A 112 13.70 -11.67 6.66
CA LEU A 112 14.27 -10.35 6.38
C LEU A 112 13.68 -9.37 7.39
N GLU A 113 14.50 -8.83 8.27
CA GLU A 113 14.03 -8.01 9.39
C GLU A 113 14.85 -6.74 9.58
N GLY A 114 14.19 -5.58 9.61
CA GLY A 114 14.87 -4.30 9.80
C GLY A 114 15.85 -3.96 8.66
N VAL A 115 15.59 -4.44 7.44
CA VAL A 115 16.43 -4.20 6.26
C VAL A 115 15.95 -2.91 5.57
N THR A 116 16.91 -2.03 5.26
CA THR A 116 16.65 -0.83 4.45
C THR A 116 17.16 -1.04 3.03
N ILE A 117 16.32 -0.78 2.04
CA ILE A 117 16.67 -0.91 0.62
C ILE A 117 16.52 0.45 -0.05
N ASN A 118 17.61 0.98 -0.57
CA ASN A 118 17.63 2.14 -1.42
C ASN A 118 17.99 1.71 -2.84
N THR A 119 17.06 1.87 -3.79
CA THR A 119 17.26 1.36 -5.13
C THR A 119 16.56 2.22 -6.19
N LYS A 120 17.08 2.21 -7.42
CA LYS A 120 16.38 2.71 -8.62
C LYS A 120 15.79 1.57 -9.44
N SER A 121 15.98 0.34 -8.99
CA SER A 121 15.52 -0.90 -9.62
C SER A 121 14.58 -1.65 -8.68
N LEU A 122 14.21 -2.88 -9.04
CA LEU A 122 13.40 -3.78 -8.23
C LEU A 122 13.98 -3.94 -6.80
N GLY A 123 13.13 -3.87 -5.78
CA GLY A 123 13.54 -4.00 -4.38
C GLY A 123 13.81 -5.45 -4.02
N ILE A 124 12.78 -6.23 -3.72
CA ILE A 124 12.85 -7.66 -3.34
C ILE A 124 12.09 -8.49 -4.36
N ASP A 125 12.72 -9.55 -4.86
CA ASP A 125 12.14 -10.53 -5.75
C ASP A 125 12.05 -11.88 -5.05
N MET A 126 10.81 -12.36 -4.84
CA MET A 126 10.47 -13.63 -4.20
C MET A 126 9.83 -14.54 -5.24
N GLU A 127 10.56 -15.52 -5.75
CA GLU A 127 10.07 -16.49 -6.70
C GLU A 127 10.15 -17.91 -6.13
N ASN A 128 9.02 -18.64 -6.08
CA ASN A 128 8.90 -19.95 -5.46
C ASN A 128 9.40 -19.95 -3.99
N VAL A 129 8.86 -19.01 -3.19
CA VAL A 129 9.24 -18.81 -1.78
C VAL A 129 8.06 -19.11 -0.88
N HIS A 130 8.28 -19.95 0.14
CA HIS A 130 7.22 -20.32 1.05
C HIS A 130 7.63 -20.13 2.51
N HIS A 131 6.64 -19.91 3.41
CA HIS A 131 6.83 -19.80 4.85
C HIS A 131 7.89 -18.78 5.29
N SER A 132 8.04 -17.71 4.52
CA SER A 132 9.04 -16.67 4.78
C SER A 132 8.41 -15.41 5.37
N LYS A 133 9.21 -14.64 6.10
CA LYS A 133 8.76 -13.43 6.76
C LYS A 133 9.63 -12.24 6.36
N ILE A 134 8.98 -11.18 5.87
CA ILE A 134 9.55 -9.86 5.65
C ILE A 134 8.93 -8.93 6.68
N ALA A 135 9.74 -8.38 7.58
CA ALA A 135 9.26 -7.56 8.67
C ALA A 135 10.11 -6.30 8.88
N ARG A 136 9.45 -5.17 9.13
CA ARG A 136 10.11 -3.89 9.40
C ARG A 136 11.15 -3.50 8.32
N VAL A 137 10.80 -3.79 7.06
CA VAL A 137 11.64 -3.43 5.91
C VAL A 137 11.26 -2.05 5.42
N THR A 138 12.25 -1.24 5.08
CA THR A 138 12.05 0.07 4.44
C THR A 138 12.57 0.03 3.01
N ILE A 139 11.69 0.26 2.02
CA ILE A 139 12.07 0.32 0.60
C ILE A 139 11.77 1.71 0.06
N LYS A 140 12.79 2.35 -0.51
CA LYS A 140 12.65 3.65 -1.17
C LYS A 140 13.18 3.55 -2.60
N GLY A 141 12.31 3.83 -3.56
CA GLY A 141 12.61 3.70 -4.98
C GLY A 141 12.54 5.00 -5.77
N SER A 142 12.37 4.86 -7.08
CA SER A 142 12.28 5.96 -8.05
C SER A 142 10.99 5.98 -8.87
N GLY A 143 10.02 5.11 -8.56
CA GLY A 143 8.75 4.99 -9.28
C GLY A 143 8.81 4.15 -10.57
N LYS A 144 9.93 3.51 -10.85
CA LYS A 144 10.13 2.80 -12.13
C LYS A 144 9.93 1.28 -12.04
N GLU A 145 10.15 0.70 -10.87
CA GLU A 145 10.10 -0.75 -10.63
C GLU A 145 9.38 -1.07 -9.33
N ASN A 146 9.02 -2.33 -9.15
CA ASN A 146 8.26 -2.80 -8.00
C ASN A 146 9.10 -2.84 -6.71
N GLY A 147 8.43 -2.64 -5.57
CA GLY A 147 9.05 -2.71 -4.25
C GLY A 147 9.33 -4.15 -3.85
N ILE A 148 8.29 -4.96 -3.75
CA ILE A 148 8.35 -6.39 -3.48
C ILE A 148 7.52 -7.12 -4.53
N ILE A 149 8.13 -8.09 -5.21
CA ILE A 149 7.42 -9.04 -6.07
C ILE A 149 7.32 -10.37 -5.32
N VAL A 150 6.12 -10.96 -5.35
CA VAL A 150 5.83 -12.29 -4.81
C VAL A 150 5.18 -13.11 -5.91
N SER A 151 5.93 -14.01 -6.53
CA SER A 151 5.43 -14.86 -7.62
C SER A 151 5.55 -16.34 -7.28
N LYS A 152 4.49 -17.12 -7.58
CA LYS A 152 4.43 -18.56 -7.32
C LYS A 152 4.84 -18.92 -5.88
N SER A 153 4.45 -18.08 -4.92
CA SER A 153 4.94 -18.09 -3.54
C SER A 153 3.77 -18.09 -2.56
N SER A 154 3.86 -18.85 -1.47
CA SER A 154 2.72 -19.00 -0.56
C SER A 154 3.11 -18.99 0.92
N GLN A 155 2.10 -18.70 1.77
CA GLN A 155 2.23 -18.72 3.22
C GLN A 155 3.33 -17.78 3.76
N ASN A 156 3.61 -16.69 3.02
CA ASN A 156 4.55 -15.67 3.44
C ASN A 156 3.83 -14.55 4.21
N ILE A 157 4.59 -13.86 5.06
CA ILE A 157 4.12 -12.72 5.83
C ILE A 157 4.97 -11.50 5.48
N ILE A 158 4.32 -10.43 5.00
CA ILE A 158 4.96 -9.12 4.82
C ILE A 158 4.30 -8.17 5.80
N GLN A 159 5.07 -7.68 6.78
CA GLN A 159 4.48 -6.89 7.86
C GLN A 159 5.33 -5.71 8.33
N ASP A 160 4.65 -4.72 8.95
CA ASP A 160 5.28 -3.59 9.64
C ASP A 160 6.30 -2.84 8.76
N SER A 161 6.12 -2.86 7.43
CA SER A 161 7.09 -2.39 6.46
C SER A 161 6.64 -1.08 5.81
N PHE A 162 7.61 -0.24 5.44
CA PHE A 162 7.39 1.03 4.76
C PHE A 162 7.95 0.98 3.33
N ILE A 163 7.09 1.15 2.33
CA ILE A 163 7.46 1.07 0.91
C ILE A 163 7.00 2.35 0.22
N SER A 164 7.90 3.01 -0.48
CA SER A 164 7.58 4.29 -1.11
C SER A 164 8.26 4.51 -2.44
N ARG A 165 7.56 5.27 -3.34
CA ARG A 165 8.06 5.69 -4.64
C ARG A 165 8.51 4.50 -5.50
N MET A 166 7.64 3.49 -5.57
CA MET A 166 7.82 2.33 -6.44
C MET A 166 6.80 2.38 -7.60
N LEU A 167 6.98 1.55 -8.61
CA LEU A 167 5.91 1.31 -9.57
C LEU A 167 4.74 0.72 -8.80
N ASP A 168 4.83 -0.51 -8.33
CA ASP A 168 3.89 -1.09 -7.37
C ASP A 168 4.64 -1.38 -6.07
N SER A 169 4.08 -0.97 -4.93
CA SER A 169 4.75 -1.19 -3.64
C SER A 169 4.87 -2.68 -3.34
N ILE A 170 3.77 -3.43 -3.48
CA ILE A 170 3.72 -4.89 -3.34
C ILE A 170 2.95 -5.46 -4.53
N TYR A 171 3.63 -6.24 -5.36
CA TYR A 171 3.09 -6.96 -6.51
C TYR A 171 3.02 -8.45 -6.20
N ILE A 172 1.87 -9.07 -6.47
CA ILE A 172 1.64 -10.50 -6.23
C ILE A 172 1.02 -11.13 -7.46
N GLU A 173 1.54 -12.29 -7.81
CA GLU A 173 1.01 -13.08 -8.92
C GLU A 173 1.10 -14.58 -8.62
N ASN A 174 -0.01 -15.32 -8.85
CA ASN A 174 -0.07 -16.77 -8.67
C ASN A 174 0.46 -17.21 -7.28
N SER A 175 0.01 -16.55 -6.19
CA SER A 175 0.64 -16.66 -4.89
C SER A 175 -0.39 -16.66 -3.76
N ASP A 176 -0.78 -17.84 -3.33
CA ASP A 176 -1.87 -18.04 -2.38
C ASP A 176 -1.45 -17.97 -0.90
N HIS A 177 -2.43 -17.74 0.00
CA HIS A 177 -2.26 -17.80 1.46
C HIS A 177 -1.21 -16.82 2.03
N ASN A 178 -0.90 -15.73 1.33
CA ASN A 178 0.02 -14.72 1.82
C ASN A 178 -0.70 -13.69 2.69
N ARG A 179 0.01 -13.12 3.66
CA ARG A 179 -0.52 -12.15 4.62
C ARG A 179 0.25 -10.84 4.60
N PHE A 180 -0.48 -9.73 4.50
CA PHE A 180 0.05 -8.36 4.46
C PHE A 180 -0.52 -7.61 5.65
N LEU A 181 0.33 -7.30 6.64
CA LEU A 181 -0.11 -6.81 7.93
C LEU A 181 0.62 -5.51 8.30
N ARG A 182 -0.12 -4.44 8.63
CA ARG A 182 0.44 -3.17 9.13
C ARG A 182 1.55 -2.57 8.27
N ASN A 183 1.45 -2.71 6.96
CA ASN A 183 2.38 -2.06 6.04
C ASN A 183 1.92 -0.64 5.70
N THR A 184 2.87 0.24 5.42
CA THR A 184 2.62 1.60 4.92
C THR A 184 3.17 1.73 3.51
N LEU A 185 2.28 1.95 2.53
CA LEU A 185 2.56 1.96 1.10
C LEU A 185 2.19 3.32 0.52
N VAL A 186 3.19 4.09 0.05
CA VAL A 186 2.95 5.50 -0.29
C VAL A 186 3.63 5.95 -1.59
N ASN A 187 3.00 6.89 -2.28
CA ASN A 187 3.56 7.58 -3.46
C ASN A 187 4.01 6.62 -4.57
N SER A 188 3.26 5.55 -4.80
CA SER A 188 3.51 4.54 -5.84
C SER A 188 2.38 4.55 -6.87
N ARG A 189 2.56 3.84 -7.99
CA ARG A 189 1.42 3.61 -8.90
C ARG A 189 0.34 2.84 -8.15
N TYR A 190 0.65 1.63 -7.66
CA TYR A 190 -0.26 0.87 -6.82
C TYR A 190 0.38 0.60 -5.45
N GLY A 191 -0.42 0.75 -4.38
CA GLY A 191 -0.01 0.29 -3.07
C GLY A 191 0.08 -1.23 -3.05
N PHE A 192 -1.03 -1.90 -3.33
CA PHE A 192 -1.10 -3.33 -3.60
C PHE A 192 -1.51 -3.57 -5.06
N HIS A 193 -0.87 -4.52 -5.72
CA HIS A 193 -1.27 -5.07 -7.00
C HIS A 193 -1.28 -6.58 -6.91
N LEU A 194 -2.47 -7.17 -6.75
CA LEU A 194 -2.65 -8.59 -6.45
C LEU A 194 -3.39 -9.26 -7.60
N MET A 195 -2.81 -10.32 -8.15
CA MET A 195 -3.34 -10.99 -9.32
C MET A 195 -3.32 -12.51 -9.18
N PHE A 196 -4.34 -13.18 -9.71
CA PHE A 196 -4.41 -14.65 -9.86
C PHE A 196 -4.10 -15.42 -8.57
N SER A 197 -4.59 -14.95 -7.42
CA SER A 197 -4.22 -15.48 -6.11
C SER A 197 -5.45 -15.69 -5.22
N LYS A 198 -5.36 -16.57 -4.22
CA LYS A 198 -6.47 -16.92 -3.34
C LYS A 198 -6.05 -16.88 -1.87
N ASN A 199 -7.06 -16.76 -1.00
CA ASN A 199 -6.87 -16.84 0.45
C ASN A 199 -5.85 -15.82 0.99
N LEU A 200 -5.86 -14.61 0.45
CA LEU A 200 -5.00 -13.52 0.91
C LEU A 200 -5.59 -12.85 2.15
N THR A 201 -4.73 -12.38 3.04
CA THR A 201 -5.12 -11.54 4.17
C THR A 201 -4.43 -10.19 4.08
N ILE A 202 -5.20 -9.11 3.96
CA ILE A 202 -4.73 -7.73 3.89
C ILE A 202 -5.35 -6.99 5.08
N ARG A 203 -4.57 -6.79 6.15
CA ARG A 203 -5.10 -6.23 7.41
C ARG A 203 -4.24 -5.13 7.98
N GLU A 204 -4.88 -4.10 8.53
CA GLU A 204 -4.26 -2.98 9.25
C GLU A 204 -3.20 -2.22 8.41
N ASN A 205 -3.30 -2.26 7.07
CA ASN A 205 -2.36 -1.56 6.22
C ASN A 205 -2.82 -0.13 5.96
N LYS A 206 -1.85 0.74 5.67
CA LYS A 206 -2.07 2.11 5.21
C LYS A 206 -1.56 2.26 3.79
N SER A 207 -2.45 2.57 2.84
CA SER A 207 -2.11 2.77 1.43
C SER A 207 -2.57 4.15 1.00
N GLU A 208 -1.63 5.09 0.85
CA GLU A 208 -1.98 6.49 0.63
C GLU A 208 -1.16 7.17 -0.47
N LYS A 209 -1.76 8.18 -1.10
CA LYS A 209 -1.10 9.00 -2.13
C LYS A 209 -0.55 8.16 -3.28
N ASN A 210 -1.19 7.03 -3.55
CA ASN A 210 -0.91 6.20 -4.72
C ASN A 210 -1.89 6.56 -5.85
N TYR A 211 -1.60 6.10 -7.06
CA TYR A 211 -2.59 6.16 -8.12
C TYR A 211 -3.79 5.26 -7.79
N ILE A 212 -3.54 4.01 -7.35
CA ILE A 212 -4.55 3.12 -6.76
C ILE A 212 -4.01 2.60 -5.42
N GLY A 213 -4.85 2.66 -4.37
CA GLY A 213 -4.50 2.14 -3.05
C GLY A 213 -4.30 0.63 -3.06
N ALA A 214 -5.28 -0.12 -3.59
CA ALA A 214 -5.19 -1.55 -3.84
C ALA A 214 -5.93 -1.93 -5.12
N MET A 215 -5.22 -2.57 -6.05
CA MET A 215 -5.73 -3.19 -7.27
C MET A 215 -5.72 -4.69 -7.08
N ILE A 216 -6.90 -5.32 -7.09
CA ILE A 216 -7.09 -6.75 -6.83
C ILE A 216 -7.81 -7.35 -8.02
N MET A 217 -7.14 -8.27 -8.72
CA MET A 217 -7.61 -8.83 -9.99
C MET A 217 -7.62 -10.36 -9.95
N GLU A 218 -8.71 -10.94 -10.44
CA GLU A 218 -8.85 -12.39 -10.59
C GLU A 218 -8.43 -13.15 -9.32
N THR A 219 -8.90 -12.64 -8.15
CA THR A 219 -8.61 -13.22 -6.85
C THR A 219 -9.88 -13.76 -6.21
N ALA A 220 -9.73 -14.67 -5.24
CA ALA A 220 -10.87 -15.25 -4.55
C ALA A 220 -10.58 -15.53 -3.06
N ASN A 221 -11.67 -15.67 -2.28
CA ASN A 221 -11.63 -16.13 -0.88
C ASN A 221 -10.68 -15.31 0.01
N SER A 222 -10.57 -14.02 -0.21
CA SER A 222 -9.60 -13.15 0.46
C SER A 222 -10.28 -12.28 1.53
N VAL A 223 -9.48 -11.75 2.45
CA VAL A 223 -9.94 -10.88 3.54
C VAL A 223 -9.19 -9.56 3.47
N ILE A 224 -9.94 -8.45 3.37
CA ILE A 224 -9.43 -7.07 3.36
C ILE A 224 -10.10 -6.36 4.51
N GLU A 225 -9.40 -6.21 5.63
CA GLU A 225 -10.04 -5.64 6.82
C GLU A 225 -9.13 -4.71 7.62
N ASP A 226 -9.73 -3.73 8.29
CA ASP A 226 -9.05 -2.76 9.15
C ASP A 226 -7.98 -1.92 8.42
N ASN A 227 -8.07 -1.75 7.08
CA ASN A 227 -7.10 -0.96 6.31
C ASN A 227 -7.57 0.49 6.14
N SER A 228 -6.60 1.38 5.91
CA SER A 228 -6.84 2.76 5.49
C SER A 228 -6.32 2.97 4.05
N PHE A 229 -7.22 3.33 3.15
CA PHE A 229 -6.95 3.69 1.76
C PHE A 229 -7.29 5.16 1.57
N SER A 230 -6.29 6.05 1.52
CA SER A 230 -6.56 7.48 1.54
C SER A 230 -5.73 8.30 0.56
N TYR A 231 -6.31 9.43 0.11
CA TYR A 231 -5.66 10.36 -0.80
C TYR A 231 -5.18 9.75 -2.12
N ASN A 232 -5.80 8.66 -2.57
CA ASN A 232 -5.54 8.06 -3.88
C ASN A 232 -6.48 8.77 -4.91
N ALA A 233 -6.05 9.92 -5.41
CA ALA A 233 -6.88 10.81 -6.22
C ALA A 233 -6.08 11.56 -7.31
N GLN A 234 -5.03 10.95 -7.85
CA GLN A 234 -4.13 11.60 -8.81
C GLN A 234 -4.80 11.89 -10.16
N ASN A 235 -5.79 11.10 -10.56
CA ASN A 235 -6.59 11.36 -11.75
C ASN A 235 -7.99 10.69 -11.66
N VAL A 236 -8.77 10.75 -12.74
CA VAL A 236 -10.15 10.25 -12.81
C VAL A 236 -10.27 8.73 -12.59
N ASN A 237 -9.21 7.97 -12.87
CA ASN A 237 -9.14 6.52 -12.70
C ASN A 237 -8.35 6.11 -11.43
N SER A 238 -8.35 6.94 -10.40
CA SER A 238 -7.72 6.63 -9.12
C SER A 238 -8.74 6.06 -8.15
N TYR A 239 -8.34 5.00 -7.42
CA TYR A 239 -9.22 4.27 -6.51
C TYR A 239 -8.56 4.05 -5.15
N GLY A 240 -9.35 4.05 -4.08
CA GLY A 240 -8.92 3.50 -2.80
C GLY A 240 -8.72 2.00 -2.92
N LEU A 241 -9.78 1.28 -3.33
CA LEU A 241 -9.76 -0.16 -3.62
C LEU A 241 -10.49 -0.43 -4.94
N GLN A 242 -9.87 -1.19 -5.83
CA GLN A 242 -10.52 -1.76 -7.00
C GLN A 242 -10.50 -3.29 -6.93
N LEU A 243 -11.67 -3.90 -7.03
CA LEU A 243 -11.85 -5.33 -7.28
C LEU A 243 -12.18 -5.50 -8.76
N PHE A 244 -11.42 -6.32 -9.47
CA PHE A 244 -11.68 -6.69 -10.86
C PHE A 244 -11.74 -8.21 -10.97
N ASP A 245 -12.85 -8.76 -11.43
CA ASP A 245 -13.07 -10.20 -11.56
C ASP A 245 -12.72 -10.97 -10.27
N THR A 246 -13.19 -10.44 -9.12
CA THR A 246 -12.87 -10.93 -7.77
C THR A 246 -14.11 -11.54 -7.14
N THR A 247 -13.96 -12.70 -6.49
CA THR A 247 -15.07 -13.43 -5.92
C THR A 247 -14.84 -13.82 -4.45
N TYR A 248 -15.95 -14.01 -3.70
CA TYR A 248 -15.95 -14.52 -2.32
C TYR A 248 -14.99 -13.81 -1.37
N THR A 249 -14.76 -12.52 -1.59
CA THR A 249 -13.85 -11.71 -0.79
C THR A 249 -14.61 -10.88 0.24
N LYS A 250 -14.10 -10.86 1.47
CA LYS A 250 -14.62 -10.09 2.58
C LYS A 250 -13.90 -8.74 2.65
N ILE A 251 -14.63 -7.64 2.57
CA ILE A 251 -14.13 -6.28 2.71
C ILE A 251 -14.82 -5.64 3.92
N ALA A 252 -14.12 -5.50 5.05
CA ALA A 252 -14.74 -5.08 6.30
C ALA A 252 -13.89 -4.08 7.10
N ASN A 253 -14.56 -3.16 7.80
CA ASN A 253 -13.93 -2.20 8.71
C ASN A 253 -12.82 -1.34 8.07
N ASN A 254 -12.83 -1.15 6.75
CA ASN A 254 -11.82 -0.32 6.09
C ASN A 254 -12.28 1.14 6.05
N ASP A 255 -11.29 2.04 6.05
CA ASP A 255 -11.48 3.47 5.82
C ASP A 255 -11.03 3.85 4.39
N PHE A 256 -11.95 4.40 3.62
CA PHE A 256 -11.73 4.91 2.27
C PHE A 256 -11.95 6.42 2.27
N SER A 257 -10.89 7.21 2.38
CA SER A 257 -11.03 8.65 2.54
C SER A 257 -10.23 9.47 1.53
N HIS A 258 -10.85 10.55 1.02
CA HIS A 258 -10.21 11.49 0.09
C HIS A 258 -9.65 10.80 -1.18
N ASN A 259 -10.30 9.76 -1.66
CA ASN A 259 -9.95 9.13 -2.94
C ASN A 259 -10.79 9.71 -4.08
N ARG A 260 -10.37 9.49 -5.33
CA ARG A 260 -11.26 9.78 -6.46
C ARG A 260 -12.49 8.87 -6.42
N ILE A 261 -12.27 7.57 -6.27
CA ILE A 261 -13.33 6.59 -6.00
C ILE A 261 -12.88 5.79 -4.77
N GLY A 262 -13.74 5.72 -3.74
CA GLY A 262 -13.44 4.97 -2.52
C GLY A 262 -13.27 3.49 -2.84
N MET A 263 -14.33 2.85 -3.34
CA MET A 263 -14.36 1.43 -3.71
C MET A 263 -14.94 1.26 -5.10
N LYS A 264 -14.34 0.40 -5.93
CA LYS A 264 -14.89 -0.03 -7.22
C LYS A 264 -14.99 -1.55 -7.29
N LEU A 265 -16.17 -2.06 -7.57
CA LEU A 265 -16.43 -3.46 -7.89
C LEU A 265 -16.69 -3.57 -9.39
N GLU A 266 -15.80 -4.23 -10.11
CA GLU A 266 -15.89 -4.41 -11.55
C GLU A 266 -15.86 -5.89 -11.89
N LYS A 267 -16.89 -6.41 -12.60
CA LYS A 267 -17.06 -7.82 -12.95
C LYS A 267 -16.88 -8.77 -11.76
N SER A 268 -17.15 -8.30 -10.55
CA SER A 268 -16.86 -9.00 -9.30
C SER A 268 -18.17 -9.51 -8.68
N GLU A 269 -18.13 -10.71 -8.09
CA GLU A 269 -19.33 -11.42 -7.65
C GLU A 269 -19.15 -12.06 -6.27
N TYR A 270 -20.26 -12.21 -5.56
CA TYR A 270 -20.33 -12.91 -4.26
C TYR A 270 -19.41 -12.33 -3.18
N ASN A 271 -19.02 -11.05 -3.30
CA ASN A 271 -18.21 -10.38 -2.29
C ASN A 271 -19.10 -9.79 -1.19
N GLN A 272 -18.53 -9.67 0.01
CA GLN A 272 -19.19 -9.09 1.18
C GLN A 272 -18.48 -7.80 1.59
N VAL A 273 -19.20 -6.67 1.52
CA VAL A 273 -18.70 -5.33 1.85
C VAL A 273 -19.49 -4.79 3.02
N PHE A 274 -18.90 -4.72 4.20
CA PHE A 274 -19.66 -4.29 5.39
C PHE A 274 -18.79 -3.59 6.43
N HIS A 275 -19.43 -2.70 7.22
CA HIS A 275 -18.80 -1.88 8.24
C HIS A 275 -17.63 -1.03 7.73
N ASN A 276 -17.59 -0.70 6.44
CA ASN A 276 -16.59 0.21 5.90
C ASN A 276 -17.09 1.66 5.99
N THR A 277 -16.14 2.58 6.08
CA THR A 277 -16.41 4.03 6.00
C THR A 277 -15.85 4.58 4.70
N ALA A 278 -16.67 5.26 3.91
CA ALA A 278 -16.27 6.00 2.71
C ALA A 278 -16.50 7.50 2.97
N LEU A 279 -15.41 8.24 3.21
CA LEU A 279 -15.44 9.62 3.64
C LEU A 279 -14.81 10.56 2.62
N SER A 280 -15.55 11.60 2.20
CA SER A 280 -14.99 12.69 1.37
C SER A 280 -14.31 12.19 0.09
N ASN A 281 -14.86 11.17 -0.57
CA ASN A 281 -14.43 10.73 -1.88
C ASN A 281 -15.26 11.47 -2.97
N PHE A 282 -14.79 11.49 -4.21
CA PHE A 282 -15.65 11.96 -5.28
C PHE A 282 -16.78 10.95 -5.55
N ILE A 283 -16.47 9.63 -5.55
CA ILE A 283 -17.47 8.56 -5.54
C ILE A 283 -17.18 7.66 -4.34
N GLY A 284 -18.19 7.38 -3.50
CA GLY A 284 -18.06 6.48 -2.36
C GLY A 284 -17.83 5.04 -2.79
N ILE A 285 -18.81 4.48 -3.53
CA ILE A 285 -18.74 3.12 -4.10
C ILE A 285 -19.28 3.08 -5.53
N GLN A 286 -18.61 2.34 -6.40
CA GLN A 286 -18.97 2.19 -7.81
C GLN A 286 -19.09 0.71 -8.18
N PHE A 287 -20.20 0.33 -8.81
CA PHE A 287 -20.46 -0.99 -9.38
C PHE A 287 -20.42 -0.92 -10.90
N TYR A 288 -19.65 -1.77 -11.54
CA TYR A 288 -19.62 -1.91 -12.99
C TYR A 288 -19.65 -3.39 -13.39
N LYS A 289 -20.76 -3.85 -13.97
CA LYS A 289 -20.95 -5.27 -14.31
C LYS A 289 -20.69 -6.21 -13.12
N ALA A 290 -21.02 -5.77 -11.90
CA ALA A 290 -20.83 -6.52 -10.67
C ALA A 290 -22.18 -7.14 -10.26
N HIS A 291 -22.15 -8.39 -9.81
CA HIS A 291 -23.38 -9.16 -9.53
C HIS A 291 -23.29 -9.87 -8.18
N SER A 292 -24.46 -10.12 -7.57
CA SER A 292 -24.60 -10.98 -6.38
C SER A 292 -23.67 -10.61 -5.21
N ASN A 293 -23.26 -9.35 -5.09
CA ASN A 293 -22.49 -8.88 -3.94
C ASN A 293 -23.43 -8.41 -2.82
N THR A 294 -22.99 -8.55 -1.57
CA THR A 294 -23.69 -8.03 -0.39
C THR A 294 -22.97 -6.78 0.12
N VAL A 295 -23.67 -5.64 0.20
CA VAL A 295 -23.13 -4.37 0.66
C VAL A 295 -24.00 -3.81 1.77
N THR A 296 -23.58 -3.95 3.02
CA THR A 296 -24.45 -3.67 4.17
C THR A 296 -23.68 -3.02 5.31
N LYS A 297 -24.38 -2.18 6.10
CA LYS A 297 -23.83 -1.51 7.28
C LYS A 297 -22.56 -0.70 7.02
N ASN A 298 -22.37 -0.19 5.81
CA ASN A 298 -21.32 0.76 5.50
C ASN A 298 -21.79 2.19 5.75
N THR A 299 -20.85 3.09 5.96
CA THR A 299 -21.11 4.51 6.22
C THR A 299 -20.50 5.34 5.09
N PHE A 300 -21.34 6.08 4.36
CA PHE A 300 -20.95 6.98 3.27
C PHE A 300 -21.25 8.41 3.72
N VAL A 301 -20.20 9.25 3.82
CA VAL A 301 -20.30 10.63 4.37
C VAL A 301 -19.47 11.60 3.53
N GLY A 302 -20.08 12.71 3.16
CA GLY A 302 -19.39 13.81 2.47
C GLY A 302 -18.82 13.44 1.12
N ASN A 303 -19.28 12.34 0.49
CA ASN A 303 -18.91 12.02 -0.88
C ASN A 303 -19.71 12.90 -1.86
N VAL A 304 -19.11 13.22 -3.01
CA VAL A 304 -19.83 13.99 -4.03
C VAL A 304 -20.96 13.15 -4.63
N ASN A 305 -20.72 11.85 -4.81
CA ASN A 305 -21.73 10.85 -5.12
C ASN A 305 -21.45 9.60 -4.27
N ASP A 306 -22.43 9.18 -3.50
CA ASP A 306 -22.23 8.05 -2.58
C ASP A 306 -22.15 6.71 -3.30
N ILE A 307 -23.03 6.48 -4.31
CA ILE A 307 -23.13 5.20 -5.00
C ILE A 307 -23.43 5.38 -6.50
N GLN A 308 -22.71 4.66 -7.33
CA GLN A 308 -22.96 4.55 -8.76
C GLN A 308 -23.03 3.09 -9.19
N ALA A 309 -23.92 2.75 -10.09
CA ALA A 309 -24.05 1.38 -10.59
C ALA A 309 -24.46 1.35 -12.07
N VAL A 310 -23.72 0.59 -12.88
CA VAL A 310 -24.05 0.32 -14.29
C VAL A 310 -23.97 -1.17 -14.56
N ALA A 311 -24.97 -1.72 -15.26
CA ALA A 311 -25.06 -3.13 -15.65
C ALA A 311 -24.81 -4.10 -14.47
N SER A 312 -25.23 -3.71 -13.25
CA SER A 312 -24.95 -4.42 -12.01
C SER A 312 -26.26 -4.86 -11.37
N LYS A 313 -26.55 -6.16 -11.45
CA LYS A 313 -27.82 -6.76 -11.02
C LYS A 313 -27.60 -7.67 -9.81
N GLU A 314 -28.70 -7.99 -9.12
CA GLU A 314 -28.70 -8.99 -8.04
C GLU A 314 -27.75 -8.68 -6.87
N ASN A 315 -27.31 -7.42 -6.75
CA ASN A 315 -26.54 -7.02 -5.57
C ASN A 315 -27.51 -6.68 -4.44
N ASP A 316 -27.23 -7.24 -3.25
CA ASP A 316 -27.96 -6.93 -2.03
C ASP A 316 -27.33 -5.71 -1.34
N VAL A 317 -27.90 -4.54 -1.59
CA VAL A 317 -27.48 -3.28 -0.97
C VAL A 317 -28.53 -2.88 0.04
N ASN A 318 -28.23 -2.99 1.33
CA ASN A 318 -29.19 -2.63 2.37
C ASN A 318 -28.52 -2.22 3.70
N LYS A 319 -29.25 -1.47 4.51
CA LYS A 319 -28.81 -1.01 5.83
C LYS A 319 -27.46 -0.28 5.81
N ASN A 320 -27.19 0.49 4.76
CA ASN A 320 -26.05 1.41 4.74
C ASN A 320 -26.49 2.81 5.17
N TYR A 321 -25.56 3.57 5.72
CA TYR A 321 -25.80 5.00 5.97
C TYR A 321 -25.29 5.81 4.78
N TRP A 322 -26.19 6.64 4.22
CA TRP A 322 -25.93 7.54 3.10
C TRP A 322 -26.17 8.97 3.58
N ASP A 323 -25.16 9.80 3.59
CA ASP A 323 -25.26 11.18 4.04
C ASP A 323 -26.21 12.01 3.18
N GLY A 324 -26.14 11.84 1.87
CA GLY A 324 -27.02 12.50 0.89
C GLY A 324 -28.45 11.96 0.82
N ALA A 325 -28.82 10.95 1.61
CA ALA A 325 -30.15 10.34 1.54
C ALA A 325 -31.22 11.17 2.24
N TRP A 326 -32.38 11.30 1.61
CA TRP A 326 -33.61 11.72 2.30
C TRP A 326 -34.04 10.59 3.25
N LYS A 327 -34.28 10.89 4.51
CA LYS A 327 -34.54 9.89 5.54
C LYS A 327 -35.86 10.18 6.27
N LEU A 328 -36.66 9.14 6.46
CA LEU A 328 -37.91 9.20 7.22
C LEU A 328 -38.06 7.89 8.01
N ASP A 329 -38.17 7.98 9.32
CA ASP A 329 -38.39 6.85 10.22
C ASP A 329 -39.55 7.16 11.18
N ILE A 330 -40.79 6.88 10.76
CA ILE A 330 -42.00 7.12 11.58
C ILE A 330 -42.06 6.07 12.71
N ARG A 331 -41.43 4.91 12.52
CA ARG A 331 -41.53 3.77 13.44
C ARG A 331 -40.47 3.75 14.51
N ASN A 332 -39.54 4.70 14.49
CA ASN A 332 -38.37 4.74 15.34
C ASN A 332 -37.56 3.42 15.33
N SER A 333 -37.43 2.84 14.14
CA SER A 333 -36.76 1.56 13.88
C SER A 333 -35.25 1.70 13.66
N GLY A 334 -34.75 2.92 13.52
CA GLY A 334 -33.37 3.22 13.13
C GLY A 334 -33.11 3.06 11.63
N VAL A 335 -34.15 2.76 10.83
CA VAL A 335 -34.07 2.53 9.40
C VAL A 335 -35.06 3.45 8.68
N SER A 336 -34.60 4.06 7.58
CA SER A 336 -35.46 4.94 6.77
C SER A 336 -36.46 4.13 5.93
N MET A 337 -37.68 4.62 5.86
CA MET A 337 -38.71 4.11 4.96
C MET A 337 -38.53 4.60 3.52
N ILE A 338 -37.68 5.61 3.30
CA ILE A 338 -37.37 6.14 1.96
C ILE A 338 -36.12 5.41 1.46
N PRO A 339 -36.20 4.65 0.35
CA PRO A 339 -35.04 3.98 -0.22
C PRO A 339 -34.01 4.98 -0.79
N TYR A 340 -32.75 4.65 -0.74
CA TYR A 340 -31.68 5.39 -1.42
C TYR A 340 -31.32 4.68 -2.73
N LYS A 341 -31.29 5.43 -3.83
CA LYS A 341 -31.10 4.88 -5.18
C LYS A 341 -29.75 5.32 -5.74
N ALA A 342 -29.01 4.37 -6.33
CA ALA A 342 -27.82 4.68 -7.11
C ALA A 342 -28.17 5.55 -8.32
N ASP A 343 -27.24 6.41 -8.73
CA ASP A 343 -27.37 7.18 -9.97
C ASP A 343 -26.76 6.42 -11.15
N PRO A 344 -27.56 5.78 -12.01
CA PRO A 344 -27.04 5.06 -13.16
C PRO A 344 -26.69 5.98 -14.33
N PHE A 345 -27.32 7.15 -14.42
CA PHE A 345 -27.22 8.02 -15.58
C PHE A 345 -25.85 8.67 -15.70
N PHE A 346 -25.35 9.27 -14.62
CA PHE A 346 -24.09 9.96 -14.64
C PHE A 346 -22.92 9.01 -14.95
N LEU A 347 -22.93 7.80 -14.40
CA LEU A 347 -21.89 6.81 -14.68
C LEU A 347 -21.92 6.35 -16.14
N SER A 348 -23.08 6.12 -16.73
CA SER A 348 -23.18 5.76 -18.16
C SER A 348 -22.64 6.86 -19.08
N LEU A 349 -22.87 8.11 -18.73
CA LEU A 349 -22.40 9.27 -19.49
C LEU A 349 -20.87 9.45 -19.39
N THR A 350 -20.30 9.18 -18.23
CA THR A 350 -18.86 9.41 -17.96
C THR A 350 -18.00 8.19 -18.20
N GLN A 351 -18.61 7.02 -18.51
CA GLN A 351 -17.88 5.79 -18.77
C GLN A 351 -17.02 5.88 -20.03
N ASP A 352 -17.59 6.45 -21.10
CA ASP A 352 -16.89 6.56 -22.40
C ASP A 352 -16.04 7.85 -22.48
N VAL A 353 -16.41 8.89 -21.73
CA VAL A 353 -15.72 10.18 -21.67
C VAL A 353 -15.59 10.63 -20.22
N PRO A 354 -14.52 10.20 -19.52
CA PRO A 354 -14.30 10.49 -18.11
C PRO A 354 -14.25 11.98 -17.78
N GLU A 355 -13.89 12.82 -18.76
CA GLU A 355 -13.80 14.29 -18.61
C GLU A 355 -15.16 14.92 -18.31
N TYR A 356 -16.26 14.30 -18.68
CA TYR A 356 -17.61 14.78 -18.34
C TYR A 356 -17.87 14.81 -16.82
N GLN A 357 -17.04 14.15 -16.03
CA GLN A 357 -17.11 14.27 -14.57
C GLN A 357 -16.95 15.69 -14.05
N ILE A 358 -16.35 16.60 -14.83
CA ILE A 358 -16.25 18.03 -14.47
C ILE A 358 -17.62 18.71 -14.40
N PHE A 359 -18.63 18.20 -15.11
CA PHE A 359 -19.97 18.74 -15.12
C PHE A 359 -20.86 18.19 -14.00
N PHE A 360 -20.34 17.29 -13.19
CA PHE A 360 -21.08 16.75 -12.04
C PHE A 360 -21.53 17.90 -11.13
N GLN A 361 -22.79 17.83 -10.67
CA GLN A 361 -23.44 18.89 -9.91
C GLN A 361 -23.61 20.26 -10.63
N SER A 362 -23.28 20.37 -11.90
CA SER A 362 -23.68 21.56 -12.66
C SER A 362 -25.22 21.62 -12.74
N PRO A 363 -25.84 22.82 -12.74
CA PRO A 363 -27.30 22.95 -12.83
C PRO A 363 -27.91 22.20 -14.01
N GLY A 364 -27.23 22.20 -15.16
CA GLY A 364 -27.67 21.47 -16.35
C GLY A 364 -27.65 19.95 -16.16
N MET A 365 -26.62 19.43 -15.51
CA MET A 365 -26.51 17.99 -15.23
C MET A 365 -27.58 17.54 -14.22
N ILE A 366 -27.83 18.30 -13.17
CA ILE A 366 -28.89 18.02 -12.19
C ILE A 366 -30.27 18.01 -12.86
N LEU A 367 -30.53 18.94 -13.77
CA LEU A 367 -31.76 18.97 -14.54
C LEU A 367 -31.87 17.72 -15.44
N LEU A 368 -30.81 17.36 -16.15
CA LEU A 368 -30.76 16.19 -17.02
C LEU A 368 -31.00 14.88 -16.23
N GLN A 369 -30.41 14.72 -15.07
CA GLN A 369 -30.67 13.57 -14.17
C GLN A 369 -32.12 13.49 -13.73
N LYS A 370 -32.80 14.61 -13.49
CA LYS A 370 -34.21 14.66 -13.14
C LYS A 370 -35.11 14.31 -14.33
N MET A 371 -34.72 14.62 -15.54
CA MET A 371 -35.49 14.36 -16.77
C MET A 371 -35.27 12.95 -17.31
N LEU A 372 -34.10 12.40 -17.20
CA LEU A 372 -33.69 11.09 -17.72
C LEU A 372 -33.69 10.04 -16.59
N LYS A 373 -34.90 9.71 -16.11
CA LYS A 373 -35.04 8.67 -15.08
C LYS A 373 -34.90 7.29 -15.69
N SER A 374 -33.99 6.49 -15.20
CA SER A 374 -33.97 5.06 -15.47
C SER A 374 -35.19 4.37 -14.83
N PRO A 375 -35.76 3.32 -15.45
CA PRO A 375 -36.78 2.51 -14.82
C PRO A 375 -36.34 2.01 -13.44
N ASP A 376 -37.18 2.17 -12.43
CA ASP A 376 -36.85 1.81 -11.02
C ASP A 376 -36.35 0.38 -10.85
N GLN A 377 -36.78 -0.54 -11.67
CA GLN A 377 -36.38 -1.96 -11.67
C GLN A 377 -34.93 -2.18 -12.10
N LEU A 378 -34.29 -1.19 -12.76
CA LEU A 378 -32.92 -1.25 -13.23
C LEU A 378 -31.95 -0.49 -12.31
N VAL A 379 -32.48 0.21 -11.32
CA VAL A 379 -31.67 1.05 -10.42
C VAL A 379 -31.34 0.29 -9.15
N LEU A 380 -30.04 0.11 -8.89
CA LEU A 380 -29.57 -0.45 -7.64
C LEU A 380 -29.99 0.44 -6.47
N SER A 381 -30.65 -0.13 -5.45
CA SER A 381 -31.25 0.65 -4.37
C SER A 381 -30.98 0.01 -3.01
N ASP A 382 -30.72 0.85 -2.01
CA ASP A 382 -30.81 0.47 -0.59
C ASP A 382 -32.24 0.71 -0.11
N HIS A 383 -32.97 -0.36 0.16
CA HIS A 383 -34.39 -0.27 0.57
C HIS A 383 -34.55 0.01 2.06
N ALA A 384 -33.50 -0.03 2.84
CA ALA A 384 -33.53 0.13 4.29
C ALA A 384 -32.35 0.99 4.81
N PRO A 385 -32.13 2.22 4.30
CA PRO A 385 -31.02 3.05 4.72
C PRO A 385 -31.04 3.32 6.23
N LEU A 386 -29.87 3.35 6.85
CA LEU A 386 -29.75 3.67 8.27
C LEU A 386 -30.00 5.15 8.54
N MET A 387 -30.64 5.45 9.66
CA MET A 387 -30.90 6.82 10.11
C MET A 387 -29.63 7.50 10.64
N THR A 388 -28.72 6.74 11.24
CA THR A 388 -27.49 7.24 11.87
C THR A 388 -26.25 6.55 11.33
N ALA A 389 -25.16 7.30 11.22
CA ALA A 389 -23.86 6.78 10.82
C ALA A 389 -23.32 5.80 11.87
N GLN A 390 -22.76 4.68 11.42
CA GLN A 390 -22.02 3.75 12.26
C GLN A 390 -20.53 4.03 12.06
N LEU A 391 -20.00 4.98 12.83
CA LEU A 391 -18.56 5.29 12.78
C LEU A 391 -17.83 4.40 13.80
N ASN A 392 -16.73 3.80 13.37
CA ASN A 392 -15.85 3.06 14.27
C ASN A 392 -15.21 4.03 15.28
N GLU A 393 -15.56 3.93 16.55
CA GLU A 393 -15.10 4.83 17.60
C GLU A 393 -13.57 4.85 17.79
N SER A 394 -12.86 3.84 17.32
CA SER A 394 -11.41 3.70 17.51
C SER A 394 -10.54 4.60 16.62
N LYS A 395 -11.11 5.37 15.69
CA LYS A 395 -10.37 6.24 14.74
C LYS A 395 -10.79 7.71 14.78
N ASN A 396 -11.56 8.13 15.77
CA ASN A 396 -11.97 9.53 15.91
C ASN A 396 -10.80 10.43 16.34
N THR A 397 -9.91 10.76 15.42
CA THR A 397 -9.14 12.00 15.48
C THR A 397 -9.95 13.14 14.83
N PHE A 398 -11.21 13.29 15.18
CA PHE A 398 -11.88 14.57 15.00
C PHE A 398 -11.16 15.56 15.91
N THR A 399 -10.58 16.59 15.32
CA THR A 399 -10.18 17.81 16.04
C THR A 399 -11.21 18.09 17.10
N SER A 400 -10.79 18.17 18.38
CA SER A 400 -11.72 18.40 19.48
C SER A 400 -12.64 19.56 19.09
N PRO A 401 -13.95 19.52 19.45
CA PRO A 401 -14.86 20.63 19.18
C PRO A 401 -14.30 21.98 19.62
N ILE A 402 -13.44 21.98 20.64
CA ILE A 402 -12.69 23.14 21.14
C ILE A 402 -11.82 23.79 20.03
N GLY A 403 -11.14 23.00 19.18
CA GLY A 403 -10.35 23.55 18.06
C GLY A 403 -11.19 24.31 17.04
N VAL A 404 -12.36 23.77 16.68
CA VAL A 404 -13.31 24.43 15.78
C VAL A 404 -13.86 25.72 16.41
N TRP A 405 -14.21 25.72 17.69
CA TRP A 405 -14.67 26.91 18.40
C TRP A 405 -13.59 28.00 18.47
N ILE A 406 -12.34 27.64 18.75
CA ILE A 406 -11.21 28.59 18.78
C ILE A 406 -11.02 29.27 17.41
N VAL A 407 -11.00 28.48 16.33
CA VAL A 407 -10.85 29.02 14.95
C VAL A 407 -12.05 29.92 14.61
N SER A 408 -13.27 29.50 14.91
CA SER A 408 -14.48 30.29 14.64
C SER A 408 -14.49 31.62 15.41
N ILE A 409 -14.14 31.61 16.69
CA ILE A 409 -14.04 32.83 17.50
C ILE A 409 -12.92 33.74 16.98
N ALA A 410 -11.76 33.19 16.57
CA ALA A 410 -10.68 33.96 15.99
C ALA A 410 -11.12 34.61 14.65
N MET A 411 -11.82 33.93 13.78
CA MET A 411 -12.35 34.49 12.55
C MET A 411 -13.37 35.60 12.80
N ILE A 412 -14.27 35.46 13.76
CA ILE A 412 -15.25 36.47 14.15
C ILE A 412 -14.53 37.70 14.70
N THR A 413 -13.55 37.54 15.59
CA THR A 413 -12.80 38.69 16.17
C THR A 413 -11.97 39.40 15.14
N ILE A 414 -11.34 38.70 14.19
CA ILE A 414 -10.62 39.34 13.08
C ILE A 414 -11.58 40.14 12.18
N SER A 415 -12.72 39.55 11.83
CA SER A 415 -13.74 40.23 11.01
C SER A 415 -14.27 41.49 11.71
N PHE A 416 -14.54 41.44 13.00
CA PHE A 416 -15.00 42.60 13.77
C PHE A 416 -13.93 43.71 13.87
N SER A 417 -12.67 43.32 14.05
CA SER A 417 -11.52 44.22 14.06
C SER A 417 -11.35 44.93 12.72
N LEU A 418 -11.47 44.23 11.61
CA LEU A 418 -11.39 44.81 10.26
C LEU A 418 -12.54 45.82 9.99
N ILE A 419 -13.75 45.49 10.42
CA ILE A 419 -14.90 46.40 10.28
C ILE A 419 -14.71 47.69 11.11
N THR A 420 -14.18 47.54 12.35
CA THR A 420 -13.96 48.71 13.23
C THR A 420 -12.81 49.59 12.76
N LEU A 421 -11.74 49.01 12.21
CA LEU A 421 -10.63 49.75 11.60
C LEU A 421 -11.06 50.44 10.31
N GLY A 422 -11.85 49.75 9.44
CA GLY A 422 -12.38 50.35 8.23
C GLY A 422 -13.35 51.53 8.48
N ARG A 423 -14.11 51.52 9.59
CA ARG A 423 -14.96 52.67 10.00
C ARG A 423 -14.20 53.86 10.53
N LYS A 424 -12.97 53.71 10.98
CA LYS A 424 -12.12 54.84 11.45
C LYS A 424 -11.33 55.50 10.33
N SER A 425 -11.33 54.95 9.11
CA SER A 425 -10.62 55.48 7.94
C SER A 425 -11.56 56.20 6.95
N ILE A 426 -12.82 56.40 7.29
CA ILE A 426 -13.81 57.23 6.64
C ILE A 426 -14.18 58.35 7.62
#